data_df21cf6c0e6011d4ed66a5295851b950
#
_entry.id   df21cf6c0e6011d4ed66a5295851b950
#
_cell.length_a   1.000
_cell.length_b   1.000
_cell.length_c   1.000
_cell.angle_alpha   90.00
_cell.angle_beta   90.00
_cell.angle_gamma   90.00
#
_symmetry.space_group_name_H-M   'P 1'
#
loop_
_entity.id
_entity.type
_entity.pdbx_description
1 polymer ?
#
loop_
_entity_poly.entity_id
_entity_poly.type
_entity_poly.pdbx_seq_one_letter_code
_entity_poly.pdbx_strand_id
1 'polypeptide(L)'
;MALVGANGSGKSTLVKLLLNMYKPDSGSVRFFGRPYGEYRRDYIRSRLSVFFQDFYLFHSSLRENIGVGAVEHMEDMDMIREALRKGGAEKVAANLPKGLDTLLGKFQDKSGSELSGGEKQRVASARTHMADRDVLIFDEPASMLDPIAEMEQFLGIKNLLKGRTAILISHRVGFARMADKIIMLDGGKSRRWAAMRN
;
A
#
# COMPACT_ATOMS: atom_id res chain seq x y z
N MET A 1 -2.49 12.25 -5.64
CA MET A 1 -2.27 13.38 -4.73
C MET A 1 -1.39 12.95 -3.56
N ALA A 2 -0.67 13.89 -2.92
CA ALA A 2 0.08 13.61 -1.69
C ALA A 2 -0.60 14.24 -0.47
N LEU A 3 -0.56 13.53 0.66
CA LEU A 3 -1.04 13.98 1.96
C LEU A 3 0.16 14.10 2.89
N VAL A 4 0.45 15.31 3.33
CA VAL A 4 1.59 15.62 4.20
C VAL A 4 1.12 16.25 5.51
N GLY A 5 1.91 16.14 6.56
CA GLY A 5 1.61 16.73 7.88
C GLY A 5 2.38 16.04 8.99
N ALA A 6 2.47 16.68 10.14
CA ALA A 6 3.15 16.14 11.32
C ALA A 6 2.49 14.83 11.82
N ASN A 7 3.20 14.10 12.68
CA ASN A 7 2.60 12.93 13.36
C ASN A 7 1.42 13.42 14.21
N GLY A 8 0.33 12.64 14.21
CA GLY A 8 -0.91 13.04 14.90
C GLY A 8 -1.79 14.06 14.16
N SER A 9 -1.42 14.52 12.96
CA SER A 9 -2.22 15.51 12.21
C SER A 9 -3.53 14.96 11.61
N GLY A 10 -3.80 13.63 11.75
CA GLY A 10 -5.02 13.00 11.28
C GLY A 10 -4.91 12.26 9.95
N LYS A 11 -3.71 12.08 9.37
CA LYS A 11 -3.49 11.40 8.08
C LYS A 11 -4.05 9.97 8.08
N SER A 12 -3.67 9.15 9.06
CA SER A 12 -4.14 7.76 9.16
C SER A 12 -5.64 7.67 9.47
N THR A 13 -6.20 8.65 10.20
CA THR A 13 -7.66 8.73 10.41
C THR A 13 -8.37 9.00 9.10
N LEU A 14 -7.85 9.93 8.27
CA LEU A 14 -8.40 10.19 6.94
C LEU A 14 -8.36 8.94 6.06
N VAL A 15 -7.26 8.17 6.08
CA VAL A 15 -7.17 6.88 5.36
C VAL A 15 -8.28 5.93 5.82
N LYS A 16 -8.47 5.76 7.12
CA LYS A 16 -9.52 4.87 7.67
C LYS A 16 -10.93 5.31 7.28
N LEU A 17 -11.19 6.62 7.16
CA LEU A 17 -12.45 7.17 6.62
C LEU A 17 -12.60 6.84 5.12
N LEU A 18 -11.53 7.02 4.33
CA LEU A 18 -11.53 6.70 2.90
C LEU A 18 -11.71 5.20 2.64
N LEU A 19 -11.25 4.34 3.54
CA LEU A 19 -11.43 2.89 3.48
C LEU A 19 -12.81 2.42 4.01
N ASN A 20 -13.67 3.36 4.41
CA ASN A 20 -14.94 3.05 5.05
C ASN A 20 -14.79 2.15 6.30
N MET A 21 -13.66 2.27 7.00
CA MET A 21 -13.43 1.64 8.30
C MET A 21 -14.09 2.43 9.42
N TYR A 22 -14.11 3.76 9.28
CA TYR A 22 -14.80 4.69 10.16
C TYR A 22 -15.89 5.44 9.40
N LYS A 23 -16.93 5.82 10.10
CA LYS A 23 -17.96 6.75 9.59
C LYS A 23 -17.62 8.14 10.08
N PRO A 24 -17.80 9.19 9.25
CA PRO A 24 -17.67 10.57 9.72
C PRO A 24 -18.83 10.92 10.67
N ASP A 25 -18.54 11.64 11.76
CA ASP A 25 -19.57 12.15 12.69
C ASP A 25 -20.45 13.21 12.02
N SER A 26 -19.87 13.94 11.07
CA SER A 26 -20.59 14.95 10.27
C SER A 26 -20.00 15.01 8.86
N GLY A 27 -20.77 15.53 7.91
CA GLY A 27 -20.37 15.59 6.51
C GLY A 27 -20.53 14.25 5.78
N SER A 28 -19.88 14.10 4.64
CA SER A 28 -19.95 12.87 3.83
C SER A 28 -18.65 12.57 3.11
N VAL A 29 -18.30 11.28 3.01
CA VAL A 29 -17.27 10.80 2.11
C VAL A 29 -17.94 10.36 0.81
N ARG A 30 -17.39 10.80 -0.34
CA ARG A 30 -17.93 10.47 -1.66
C ARG A 30 -16.93 9.64 -2.45
N PHE A 31 -17.44 8.66 -3.20
CA PHE A 31 -16.68 7.81 -4.09
C PHE A 31 -17.31 7.91 -5.50
N PHE A 32 -16.51 8.26 -6.50
CA PHE A 32 -17.02 8.56 -7.85
C PHE A 32 -18.25 9.50 -7.83
N GLY A 33 -18.19 10.55 -7.01
CA GLY A 33 -19.23 11.58 -6.91
C GLY A 33 -20.47 11.24 -6.06
N ARG A 34 -20.64 9.99 -5.63
CA ARG A 34 -21.77 9.56 -4.80
C ARG A 34 -21.36 9.31 -3.35
N PRO A 35 -22.22 9.56 -2.36
CA PRO A 35 -21.94 9.24 -0.96
C PRO A 35 -21.65 7.77 -0.74
N TYR A 36 -20.76 7.45 0.19
CA TYR A 36 -20.41 6.05 0.54
C TYR A 36 -21.63 5.20 0.95
N GLY A 37 -22.64 5.81 1.57
CA GLY A 37 -23.85 5.13 1.98
C GLY A 37 -24.69 4.56 0.82
N GLU A 38 -24.47 5.01 -0.40
CA GLU A 38 -25.16 4.51 -1.61
C GLU A 38 -24.46 3.27 -2.22
N TYR A 39 -23.30 2.90 -1.71
CA TYR A 39 -22.54 1.74 -2.19
C TYR A 39 -22.58 0.58 -1.21
N ARG A 40 -22.54 -0.65 -1.71
CA ARG A 40 -22.18 -1.82 -0.91
C ARG A 40 -20.71 -1.69 -0.49
N ARG A 41 -20.40 -2.04 0.76
CA ARG A 41 -19.03 -1.97 1.30
C ARG A 41 -18.03 -2.79 0.48
N ASP A 42 -18.46 -3.97 0.01
CA ASP A 42 -17.62 -4.85 -0.79
C ASP A 42 -17.22 -4.20 -2.12
N TYR A 43 -18.15 -3.45 -2.74
CA TYR A 43 -17.86 -2.71 -3.96
C TYR A 43 -16.78 -1.65 -3.75
N ILE A 44 -16.88 -0.86 -2.68
CA ILE A 44 -15.84 0.14 -2.37
C ILE A 44 -14.49 -0.54 -2.15
N ARG A 45 -14.45 -1.61 -1.33
CA ARG A 45 -13.23 -2.36 -1.02
C ARG A 45 -12.60 -3.01 -2.26
N SER A 46 -13.41 -3.52 -3.18
CA SER A 46 -12.90 -4.09 -4.43
C SER A 46 -12.27 -3.08 -5.38
N ARG A 47 -12.41 -1.77 -5.12
CA ARG A 47 -11.83 -0.69 -5.91
C ARG A 47 -10.62 -0.03 -5.27
N LEU A 48 -10.29 -0.40 -4.04
CA LEU A 48 -9.22 0.20 -3.25
C LEU A 48 -8.11 -0.82 -3.00
N SER A 49 -6.86 -0.42 -3.18
CA SER A 49 -5.69 -1.13 -2.67
C SER A 49 -4.92 -0.24 -1.73
N VAL A 50 -4.48 -0.80 -0.61
CA VAL A 50 -3.83 -0.04 0.46
C VAL A 50 -2.54 -0.71 0.88
N PHE A 51 -1.49 0.08 0.88
CA PHE A 51 -0.25 -0.24 1.58
C PHE A 51 -0.26 0.52 2.91
N PHE A 52 -0.39 -0.20 4.02
CA PHE A 52 -0.36 0.39 5.36
C PHE A 52 1.07 0.50 5.89
N GLN A 53 1.32 1.51 6.70
CA GLN A 53 2.58 1.65 7.44
C GLN A 53 2.80 0.49 8.41
N ASP A 54 1.75 0.04 9.11
CA ASP A 54 1.70 -1.06 10.05
C ASP A 54 1.20 -2.37 9.39
N PHE A 55 1.72 -2.66 8.19
CA PHE A 55 1.35 -3.87 7.49
C PHE A 55 1.74 -5.14 8.26
N TYR A 56 0.94 -6.19 8.08
CA TYR A 56 1.17 -7.50 8.68
C TYR A 56 1.40 -8.56 7.60
N LEU A 57 2.35 -9.47 7.87
CA LEU A 57 2.51 -10.69 7.07
C LEU A 57 1.91 -11.86 7.86
N PHE A 58 1.14 -12.67 7.14
CA PHE A 58 0.49 -13.84 7.72
C PHE A 58 1.50 -14.97 7.91
N HIS A 59 1.28 -15.83 8.91
CA HIS A 59 2.02 -17.08 9.10
C HIS A 59 1.57 -18.11 8.07
N SER A 60 1.92 -17.87 6.83
CA SER A 60 1.58 -18.67 5.66
C SER A 60 2.71 -18.57 4.63
N SER A 61 2.59 -19.20 3.50
CA SER A 61 3.62 -19.14 2.45
C SER A 61 3.82 -17.72 1.92
N LEU A 62 4.99 -17.47 1.30
CA LEU A 62 5.24 -16.21 0.60
C LEU A 62 4.19 -15.97 -0.50
N ARG A 63 3.83 -17.03 -1.25
CA ARG A 63 2.81 -17.00 -2.29
C ARG A 63 1.47 -16.52 -1.74
N GLU A 64 0.98 -17.11 -0.66
CA GLU A 64 -0.28 -16.71 -0.02
C GLU A 64 -0.22 -15.29 0.51
N ASN A 65 0.91 -14.88 1.10
CA ASN A 65 1.10 -13.51 1.56
C ASN A 65 0.97 -12.48 0.45
N ILE A 66 1.35 -12.81 -0.78
CA ILE A 66 1.18 -11.94 -1.95
C ILE A 66 -0.24 -12.08 -2.51
N GLY A 67 -0.70 -13.33 -2.68
CA GLY A 67 -1.97 -13.68 -3.30
C GLY A 67 -3.21 -13.12 -2.60
N VAL A 68 -3.16 -12.89 -1.26
CA VAL A 68 -4.27 -12.23 -0.55
C VAL A 68 -4.55 -10.80 -1.04
N GLY A 69 -3.70 -10.21 -1.87
CA GLY A 69 -3.97 -8.96 -2.57
C GLY A 69 -5.11 -9.08 -3.60
N ALA A 70 -5.25 -10.29 -4.20
CA ALA A 70 -6.33 -10.65 -5.12
C ALA A 70 -6.65 -12.13 -4.93
N VAL A 71 -7.51 -12.43 -3.97
CA VAL A 71 -7.81 -13.81 -3.55
C VAL A 71 -8.33 -14.65 -4.71
N GLU A 72 -9.08 -14.06 -5.60
CA GLU A 72 -9.60 -14.68 -6.83
C GLU A 72 -8.50 -15.15 -7.81
N HIS A 73 -7.28 -14.62 -7.67
CA HIS A 73 -6.11 -14.92 -8.49
C HIS A 73 -4.92 -15.47 -7.67
N MET A 74 -5.18 -15.99 -6.46
CA MET A 74 -4.14 -16.43 -5.53
C MET A 74 -3.25 -17.55 -6.10
N GLU A 75 -3.77 -18.35 -7.02
CA GLU A 75 -3.05 -19.45 -7.69
C GLU A 75 -2.47 -19.06 -9.07
N ASP A 76 -2.69 -17.82 -9.51
CA ASP A 76 -2.15 -17.31 -10.76
C ASP A 76 -0.66 -16.96 -10.60
N MET A 77 0.20 -17.88 -11.01
CA MET A 77 1.64 -17.76 -10.85
C MET A 77 2.25 -16.64 -11.68
N ASP A 78 1.65 -16.27 -12.80
CA ASP A 78 2.15 -15.17 -13.64
C ASP A 78 1.83 -13.83 -12.99
N MET A 79 0.64 -13.66 -12.45
CA MET A 79 0.28 -12.48 -11.64
C MET A 79 1.16 -12.37 -10.40
N ILE A 80 1.44 -13.47 -9.69
CA ILE A 80 2.31 -13.48 -8.50
C ILE A 80 3.74 -13.08 -8.86
N ARG A 81 4.32 -13.63 -9.94
CA ARG A 81 5.67 -13.26 -10.41
C ARG A 81 5.75 -11.78 -10.79
N GLU A 82 4.74 -11.29 -11.50
CA GLU A 82 4.68 -9.88 -11.88
C GLU A 82 4.54 -8.97 -10.64
N ALA A 83 3.74 -9.38 -9.66
CA ALA A 83 3.61 -8.67 -8.39
C ALA A 83 4.93 -8.63 -7.60
N LEU A 84 5.66 -9.76 -7.55
CA LEU A 84 7.01 -9.83 -6.97
C LEU A 84 7.97 -8.84 -7.64
N ARG A 85 7.99 -8.86 -8.97
CA ARG A 85 8.86 -7.99 -9.76
C ARG A 85 8.55 -6.51 -9.49
N LYS A 86 7.28 -6.13 -9.56
CA LYS A 86 6.83 -4.74 -9.32
C LYS A 86 7.02 -4.29 -7.88
N GLY A 87 6.87 -5.20 -6.91
CA GLY A 87 7.06 -4.94 -5.49
C GLY A 87 8.51 -4.99 -5.02
N GLY A 88 9.46 -5.36 -5.92
CA GLY A 88 10.89 -5.50 -5.59
C GLY A 88 11.19 -6.70 -4.68
N ALA A 89 10.32 -7.72 -4.66
CA ALA A 89 10.43 -8.88 -3.78
C ALA A 89 11.03 -10.12 -4.46
N GLU A 90 11.50 -10.04 -5.71
CA GLU A 90 12.09 -11.18 -6.44
C GLU A 90 13.28 -11.79 -5.70
N LYS A 91 14.21 -10.95 -5.21
CA LYS A 91 15.37 -11.41 -4.43
C LYS A 91 14.96 -12.07 -3.11
N VAL A 92 13.87 -11.61 -2.49
CA VAL A 92 13.32 -12.23 -1.28
C VAL A 92 12.90 -13.67 -1.60
N ALA A 93 12.11 -13.86 -2.66
CA ALA A 93 11.69 -15.20 -3.09
C ALA A 93 12.87 -16.10 -3.46
N ALA A 94 13.88 -15.57 -4.17
CA ALA A 94 15.06 -16.34 -4.59
C ALA A 94 15.95 -16.80 -3.42
N ASN A 95 16.00 -16.02 -2.33
CA ASN A 95 16.82 -16.33 -1.16
C ASN A 95 16.12 -17.26 -0.16
N LEU A 96 14.82 -17.51 -0.32
CA LEU A 96 14.06 -18.37 0.58
C LEU A 96 14.23 -19.87 0.20
N PRO A 97 14.30 -20.78 1.18
CA PRO A 97 14.67 -22.19 0.95
C PRO A 97 13.70 -22.96 0.04
N LYS A 98 12.42 -22.57 0.03
CA LYS A 98 11.37 -23.13 -0.84
C LYS A 98 10.77 -22.07 -1.77
N GLY A 99 11.48 -20.96 -2.01
CA GLY A 99 10.97 -19.87 -2.82
C GLY A 99 9.60 -19.39 -2.35
N LEU A 100 8.62 -19.39 -3.25
CA LEU A 100 7.25 -18.95 -2.99
C LEU A 100 6.49 -19.81 -1.97
N ASP A 101 6.84 -21.07 -1.81
CA ASP A 101 6.19 -22.00 -0.88
C ASP A 101 6.85 -22.00 0.51
N THR A 102 7.80 -21.11 0.76
CA THR A 102 8.40 -20.93 2.09
C THR A 102 7.39 -20.33 3.04
N LEU A 103 7.17 -20.97 4.19
CA LEU A 103 6.38 -20.43 5.30
C LEU A 103 7.10 -19.24 5.93
N LEU A 104 6.39 -18.14 6.14
CA LEU A 104 6.90 -16.94 6.80
C LEU A 104 6.58 -16.94 8.28
N GLY A 105 7.61 -16.60 9.09
CA GLY A 105 7.52 -16.60 10.56
C GLY A 105 7.78 -17.98 11.18
N LYS A 106 8.29 -17.97 12.43
CA LYS A 106 8.66 -19.19 13.18
C LYS A 106 7.68 -19.52 14.32
N PHE A 107 6.50 -18.91 14.32
CA PHE A 107 5.56 -19.01 15.43
C PHE A 107 4.98 -20.42 15.59
N GLN A 108 4.59 -21.07 14.50
CA GLN A 108 3.98 -22.40 14.50
C GLN A 108 4.93 -23.50 14.00
N ASP A 109 5.87 -23.14 13.17
CA ASP A 109 6.82 -24.08 12.57
C ASP A 109 8.24 -23.49 12.64
N LYS A 110 9.15 -24.23 13.32
CA LYS A 110 10.57 -23.84 13.42
C LYS A 110 11.28 -23.82 12.06
N SER A 111 10.72 -24.48 11.04
CA SER A 111 11.23 -24.47 9.65
C SER A 111 10.86 -23.21 8.89
N GLY A 112 9.98 -22.36 9.43
CA GLY A 112 9.59 -21.09 8.84
C GLY A 112 10.76 -20.10 8.76
N SER A 113 10.73 -19.23 7.77
CA SER A 113 11.76 -18.22 7.55
C SER A 113 11.33 -16.86 8.11
N GLU A 114 12.26 -16.21 8.82
CA GLU A 114 12.08 -14.82 9.26
C GLU A 114 12.63 -13.85 8.20
N LEU A 115 11.85 -12.83 7.89
CA LEU A 115 12.23 -11.76 6.99
C LEU A 115 12.71 -10.53 7.78
N SER A 116 13.69 -9.82 7.27
CA SER A 116 14.05 -8.48 7.74
C SER A 116 12.90 -7.48 7.52
N GLY A 117 12.94 -6.33 8.19
CA GLY A 117 11.93 -5.28 8.02
C GLY A 117 11.76 -4.84 6.57
N GLY A 118 12.88 -4.65 5.85
CA GLY A 118 12.87 -4.27 4.43
C GLY A 118 12.30 -5.35 3.52
N GLU A 119 12.62 -6.63 3.79
CA GLU A 119 12.04 -7.76 3.03
C GLU A 119 10.53 -7.88 3.28
N LYS A 120 10.07 -7.76 4.52
CA LYS A 120 8.64 -7.70 4.87
C LYS A 120 7.93 -6.59 4.11
N GLN A 121 8.55 -5.42 4.02
CA GLN A 121 7.99 -4.27 3.30
C GLN A 121 7.87 -4.54 1.80
N ARG A 122 8.86 -5.18 1.17
CA ARG A 122 8.81 -5.57 -0.25
C ARG A 122 7.70 -6.59 -0.52
N VAL A 123 7.49 -7.55 0.38
CA VAL A 123 6.38 -8.51 0.28
C VAL A 123 5.03 -7.80 0.38
N ALA A 124 4.87 -6.87 1.32
CA ALA A 124 3.66 -6.07 1.44
C ALA A 124 3.44 -5.17 0.20
N SER A 125 4.52 -4.66 -0.40
CA SER A 125 4.46 -3.95 -1.68
C SER A 125 3.97 -4.88 -2.81
N ALA A 126 4.52 -6.08 -2.93
CA ALA A 126 4.07 -7.06 -3.92
C ALA A 126 2.58 -7.40 -3.76
N ARG A 127 2.09 -7.58 -2.53
CA ARG A 127 0.65 -7.74 -2.23
C ARG A 127 -0.19 -6.59 -2.80
N THR A 128 0.28 -5.36 -2.66
CA THR A 128 -0.42 -4.17 -3.16
C THR A 128 -0.47 -4.15 -4.69
N HIS A 129 0.61 -4.61 -5.35
CA HIS A 129 0.66 -4.76 -6.80
C HIS A 129 -0.26 -5.88 -7.31
N MET A 130 -0.39 -6.97 -6.55
CA MET A 130 -1.29 -8.07 -6.87
C MET A 130 -2.76 -7.62 -6.92
N ALA A 131 -3.14 -6.68 -6.06
CA ALA A 131 -4.52 -6.20 -5.95
C ALA A 131 -5.06 -5.50 -7.21
N ASP A 132 -4.23 -4.83 -7.99
CA ASP A 132 -4.55 -4.15 -9.27
C ASP A 132 -5.88 -3.36 -9.26
N ARG A 133 -6.03 -2.43 -8.32
CA ARG A 133 -7.28 -1.67 -8.09
C ARG A 133 -7.21 -0.26 -8.67
N ASP A 134 -8.39 0.39 -8.83
CA ASP A 134 -8.53 1.72 -9.44
C ASP A 134 -7.92 2.84 -8.57
N VAL A 135 -8.03 2.71 -7.26
CA VAL A 135 -7.54 3.69 -6.29
C VAL A 135 -6.50 3.05 -5.37
N LEU A 136 -5.34 3.68 -5.31
CA LEU A 136 -4.20 3.20 -4.55
C LEU A 136 -3.92 4.16 -3.39
N ILE A 137 -3.74 3.61 -2.20
CA ILE A 137 -3.34 4.38 -1.02
C ILE A 137 -2.04 3.80 -0.49
N PHE A 138 -1.02 4.66 -0.36
CA PHE A 138 0.28 4.29 0.20
C PHE A 138 0.53 5.11 1.45
N ASP A 139 0.56 4.45 2.61
CA ASP A 139 0.88 5.06 3.90
C ASP A 139 2.31 4.72 4.30
N GLU A 140 3.23 5.70 4.20
CA GLU A 140 4.66 5.61 4.48
C GLU A 140 5.36 4.39 3.82
N PRO A 141 5.29 4.23 2.49
CA PRO A 141 5.69 3.02 1.79
C PRO A 141 7.20 2.71 1.82
N ALA A 142 8.04 3.61 2.34
CA ALA A 142 9.49 3.44 2.38
C ALA A 142 10.07 3.64 3.78
N SER A 143 9.27 3.53 4.84
CA SER A 143 9.69 3.85 6.22
C SER A 143 10.82 2.96 6.77
N MET A 144 10.95 1.73 6.27
CA MET A 144 11.92 0.72 6.75
C MET A 144 13.00 0.39 5.71
N LEU A 145 13.12 1.16 4.63
CA LEU A 145 14.03 0.88 3.55
C LEU A 145 15.30 1.73 3.64
N ASP A 146 16.43 1.14 3.24
CA ASP A 146 17.65 1.87 2.95
C ASP A 146 17.50 2.76 1.70
N PRO A 147 18.40 3.73 1.46
CA PRO A 147 18.24 4.69 0.37
C PRO A 147 18.16 4.08 -1.03
N ILE A 148 18.81 2.94 -1.28
CA ILE A 148 18.78 2.26 -2.58
C ILE A 148 17.41 1.58 -2.77
N ALA A 149 16.98 0.81 -1.77
CA ALA A 149 15.67 0.16 -1.76
C ALA A 149 14.51 1.17 -1.78
N GLU A 150 14.69 2.33 -1.13
CA GLU A 150 13.73 3.44 -1.22
C GLU A 150 13.59 3.96 -2.66
N MET A 151 14.69 4.14 -3.38
CA MET A 151 14.65 4.57 -4.78
C MET A 151 13.95 3.52 -5.66
N GLU A 152 14.25 2.24 -5.48
CA GLU A 152 13.57 1.15 -6.19
C GLU A 152 12.06 1.15 -5.93
N GLN A 153 11.67 1.29 -4.65
CA GLN A 153 10.27 1.39 -4.25
C GLN A 153 9.58 2.62 -4.85
N PHE A 154 10.26 3.77 -4.85
CA PHE A 154 9.79 5.00 -5.47
C PHE A 154 9.50 4.80 -6.96
N LEU A 155 10.43 4.20 -7.70
CA LEU A 155 10.27 3.93 -9.13
C LEU A 155 9.14 2.92 -9.38
N GLY A 156 9.04 1.88 -8.55
CA GLY A 156 7.95 0.90 -8.61
C GLY A 156 6.59 1.56 -8.44
N ILE A 157 6.42 2.35 -7.39
CA ILE A 157 5.18 3.10 -7.13
C ILE A 157 4.90 4.07 -8.28
N LYS A 158 5.87 4.85 -8.74
CA LYS A 158 5.71 5.79 -9.86
C LYS A 158 5.16 5.10 -11.12
N ASN A 159 5.65 3.91 -11.43
CA ASN A 159 5.16 3.14 -12.58
C ASN A 159 3.74 2.60 -12.35
N LEU A 160 3.43 2.16 -11.14
CA LEU A 160 2.10 1.68 -10.77
C LEU A 160 1.03 2.78 -10.85
N LEU A 161 1.42 4.03 -10.57
CA LEU A 161 0.49 5.17 -10.54
C LEU A 161 0.06 5.69 -11.92
N LYS A 162 0.70 5.26 -13.01
CA LYS A 162 0.37 5.74 -14.35
C LYS A 162 -1.10 5.46 -14.69
N GLY A 163 -1.86 6.52 -14.93
CA GLY A 163 -3.29 6.44 -15.29
C GLY A 163 -4.24 6.06 -14.14
N ARG A 164 -3.76 6.06 -12.88
CA ARG A 164 -4.55 5.66 -11.71
C ARG A 164 -4.71 6.79 -10.70
N THR A 165 -5.78 6.72 -9.92
CA THR A 165 -5.95 7.61 -8.78
C THR A 165 -5.14 7.09 -7.60
N ALA A 166 -4.29 7.96 -7.02
CA ALA A 166 -3.50 7.57 -5.86
C ALA A 166 -3.45 8.64 -4.78
N ILE A 167 -3.35 8.16 -3.54
CA ILE A 167 -3.09 8.94 -2.33
C ILE A 167 -1.77 8.45 -1.74
N LEU A 168 -0.79 9.33 -1.71
CA LEU A 168 0.53 9.06 -1.14
C LEU A 168 0.65 9.81 0.19
N ILE A 169 0.86 9.09 1.26
CA ILE A 169 1.14 9.65 2.58
C ILE A 169 2.61 9.42 2.85
N SER A 170 3.37 10.50 2.93
CA SER A 170 4.78 10.42 3.27
C SER A 170 5.29 11.77 3.74
N HIS A 171 6.22 11.74 4.69
CA HIS A 171 6.99 12.91 5.08
C HIS A 171 8.20 13.13 4.14
N ARG A 172 8.48 12.22 3.21
CA ARG A 172 9.61 12.29 2.28
C ARG A 172 9.25 13.11 1.05
N VAL A 173 10.06 14.12 0.75
CA VAL A 173 9.84 15.07 -0.34
C VAL A 173 9.75 14.39 -1.72
N GLY A 174 10.52 13.31 -1.94
CA GLY A 174 10.50 12.57 -3.19
C GLY A 174 9.10 12.05 -3.54
N PHE A 175 8.41 11.43 -2.57
CA PHE A 175 7.05 10.93 -2.78
C PHE A 175 6.04 12.05 -2.98
N ALA A 176 6.18 13.19 -2.28
CA ALA A 176 5.30 14.33 -2.47
C ALA A 176 5.42 14.93 -3.89
N ARG A 177 6.63 14.94 -4.47
CA ARG A 177 6.88 15.42 -5.83
C ARG A 177 6.23 14.60 -6.94
N MET A 178 5.85 13.35 -6.68
CA MET A 178 5.10 12.53 -7.67
C MET A 178 3.63 12.95 -7.83
N ALA A 179 3.12 13.76 -6.92
CA ALA A 179 1.70 14.04 -6.85
C ALA A 179 1.35 15.33 -7.60
N ASP A 180 0.24 15.30 -8.34
CA ASP A 180 -0.33 16.48 -9.01
C ASP A 180 -0.87 17.51 -8.00
N LYS A 181 -1.24 17.04 -6.79
CA LYS A 181 -1.80 17.88 -5.72
C LYS A 181 -1.20 17.47 -4.39
N ILE A 182 -0.85 18.45 -3.56
CA ILE A 182 -0.38 18.24 -2.19
C ILE A 182 -1.39 18.86 -1.24
N ILE A 183 -1.85 18.08 -0.27
CA ILE A 183 -2.72 18.53 0.83
C ILE A 183 -1.90 18.46 2.11
N MET A 184 -1.81 19.58 2.82
CA MET A 184 -1.19 19.62 4.14
C MET A 184 -2.27 19.50 5.22
N LEU A 185 -2.12 18.50 6.10
CA LEU A 185 -2.95 18.36 7.30
C LEU A 185 -2.23 18.90 8.53
N ASP A 186 -2.96 19.67 9.32
CA ASP A 186 -2.50 20.18 10.60
C ASP A 186 -3.68 20.23 11.58
N GLY A 187 -3.55 19.52 12.71
CA GLY A 187 -4.62 19.43 13.73
C GLY A 187 -5.96 18.95 13.17
N GLY A 188 -5.97 17.98 12.25
CA GLY A 188 -7.19 17.46 11.63
C GLY A 188 -7.80 18.37 10.55
N LYS A 189 -7.17 19.49 10.23
CA LYS A 189 -7.66 20.44 9.22
C LYS A 189 -6.74 20.49 8.01
N SER A 190 -7.30 20.62 6.82
CA SER A 190 -6.55 20.94 5.61
C SER A 190 -6.11 22.40 5.63
N ARG A 191 -4.80 22.66 5.63
CA ARG A 191 -4.23 24.02 5.76
C ARG A 191 -3.78 24.62 4.43
N ARG A 192 -3.39 23.80 3.43
CA ARG A 192 -2.83 24.30 2.19
C ARG A 192 -3.05 23.33 1.01
N TRP A 193 -3.35 23.93 -0.14
CA TRP A 193 -3.36 23.26 -1.43
C TRP A 193 -2.18 23.83 -2.25
N ALA A 194 -1.34 22.95 -2.78
CA ALA A 194 -0.41 23.32 -3.82
C ALA A 194 -0.62 22.36 -5.01
N ALA A 195 -0.86 22.93 -6.19
CA ALA A 195 -0.71 22.18 -7.43
C ALA A 195 0.77 22.20 -7.81
N MET A 196 1.37 21.05 -8.00
CA MET A 196 2.69 20.99 -8.62
C MET A 196 2.49 21.27 -10.12
N ARG A 197 3.00 22.39 -10.60
CA ARG A 197 3.16 22.62 -12.04
C ARG A 197 4.40 21.82 -12.47
N ASN A 198 4.20 20.88 -13.39
CA ASN A 198 5.30 20.29 -14.18
C ASN A 198 5.94 21.36 -15.04
#